data_19e240b8a066cc4c51b7a045acc4293e
#
_entry.id   19e240b8a066cc4c51b7a045acc4293e
#
_cell.length_a   1.000
_cell.length_b   1.000
_cell.length_c   1.000
_cell.angle_alpha   90.00
_cell.angle_beta   90.00
_cell.angle_gamma   90.00
#
_symmetry.space_group_name_H-M   'P 1'
#
loop_
_entity.id
_entity.type
_entity.pdbx_description
1 polymer ?
#
loop_
_entity_poly.entity_id
_entity_poly.type
_entity_poly.pdbx_seq_one_letter_code
_entity_poly.pdbx_strand_id
1 'polypeptide(L)'
;MGDLESHDLVCRHLCKQTNATIIAVDYKLAPEHKFPAAITDTIDSITEIISRADEFNIDQNKVILCGDSAGGALAAVGTIMSRDKLIPKVHGQILVYPWVDMTMCRRSMDIDLEGMILNKKTIEYFADHYLNSYEEQVDWRASPLLTPDLSNLPPTYIFGAGLDPLVDEGDAYKRRLLSFGNEVHYRLFEG
;
A
#
# COMPACT_ATOMS: atom_id res chain seq x y z
N MET A 1 1.56 8.82 7.73
CA MET A 1 2.49 9.32 8.79
C MET A 1 3.85 8.74 8.52
N GLY A 2 4.89 9.48 8.88
CA GLY A 2 6.27 9.12 8.64
C GLY A 2 6.88 9.93 7.51
N ASP A 3 8.18 9.80 7.38
CA ASP A 3 9.03 10.48 6.42
C ASP A 3 10.21 9.56 6.05
N LEU A 4 11.13 10.05 5.24
CA LEU A 4 12.32 9.28 4.85
C LEU A 4 13.18 8.89 6.07
N GLU A 5 13.28 9.75 7.08
CA GLU A 5 14.09 9.49 8.29
C GLU A 5 13.48 8.36 9.14
N SER A 6 12.15 8.38 9.34
CA SER A 6 11.45 7.35 10.13
C SER A 6 11.50 5.96 9.50
N HIS A 7 11.63 5.86 8.16
CA HIS A 7 11.70 4.60 7.42
C HIS A 7 13.12 4.19 7.00
N ASP A 8 14.12 5.04 7.20
CA ASP A 8 15.50 4.78 6.76
C ASP A 8 16.05 3.45 7.30
N LEU A 9 15.85 3.19 8.60
CA LEU A 9 16.32 1.96 9.22
C LEU A 9 15.72 0.70 8.57
N VAL A 10 14.42 0.73 8.27
CA VAL A 10 13.72 -0.39 7.61
C VAL A 10 14.25 -0.58 6.20
N CYS A 11 14.40 0.50 5.43
CA CYS A 11 14.92 0.48 4.07
C CYS A 11 16.36 -0.09 4.04
N ARG A 12 17.24 0.36 4.93
CA ARG A 12 18.61 -0.18 5.06
C ARG A 12 18.63 -1.65 5.43
N HIS A 13 17.73 -2.06 6.33
CA HIS A 13 17.64 -3.47 6.74
C HIS A 13 17.18 -4.35 5.58
N LEU A 14 16.14 -3.94 4.86
CA LEU A 14 15.66 -4.63 3.66
C LEU A 14 16.78 -4.73 2.60
N CYS A 15 17.44 -3.62 2.28
CA CYS A 15 18.56 -3.60 1.35
C CYS A 15 19.64 -4.62 1.74
N LYS A 16 20.06 -4.60 3.00
CA LYS A 16 21.09 -5.51 3.51
C LYS A 16 20.69 -6.99 3.46
N GLN A 17 19.43 -7.31 3.78
CA GLN A 17 18.96 -8.69 3.86
C GLN A 17 18.65 -9.28 2.48
N THR A 18 18.21 -8.46 1.54
CA THR A 18 17.76 -8.92 0.22
C THR A 18 18.80 -8.70 -0.88
N ASN A 19 19.82 -7.88 -0.61
CA ASN A 19 20.76 -7.37 -1.62
C ASN A 19 20.07 -6.65 -2.79
N ALA A 20 18.88 -6.08 -2.54
CA ALA A 20 18.14 -5.29 -3.50
C ALA A 20 18.41 -3.80 -3.31
N THR A 21 18.33 -3.03 -4.40
CA THR A 21 18.25 -1.57 -4.30
C THR A 21 16.89 -1.17 -3.75
N ILE A 22 16.87 -0.37 -2.69
CA ILE A 22 15.65 0.16 -2.09
C ILE A 22 15.55 1.65 -2.43
N ILE A 23 14.44 2.06 -3.01
CA ILE A 23 14.15 3.46 -3.32
C ILE A 23 12.92 3.85 -2.50
N ALA A 24 13.11 4.75 -1.55
CA ALA A 24 12.02 5.31 -0.74
C ALA A 24 11.43 6.52 -1.45
N VAL A 25 10.11 6.55 -1.59
CA VAL A 25 9.39 7.65 -2.25
C VAL A 25 8.86 8.62 -1.19
N ASP A 26 9.30 9.87 -1.25
CA ASP A 26 8.82 10.97 -0.41
C ASP A 26 7.61 11.64 -1.09
N TYR A 27 6.46 10.96 -1.04
CA TYR A 27 5.23 11.44 -1.64
C TYR A 27 4.58 12.52 -0.79
N LYS A 28 3.83 13.43 -1.44
CA LYS A 28 3.10 14.52 -0.78
C LYS A 28 2.10 14.01 0.24
N LEU A 29 2.07 14.65 1.40
CA LEU A 29 1.22 14.29 2.52
C LEU A 29 0.00 15.21 2.65
N ALA A 30 -1.08 14.64 3.15
CA ALA A 30 -2.25 15.37 3.62
C ALA A 30 -1.97 15.98 5.03
N PRO A 31 -2.65 17.07 5.38
CA PRO A 31 -3.76 17.74 4.66
C PRO A 31 -3.33 18.74 3.58
N GLU A 32 -2.04 19.06 3.46
CA GLU A 32 -1.53 20.04 2.48
C GLU A 32 -1.80 19.57 1.05
N HIS A 33 -1.70 18.27 0.83
CA HIS A 33 -1.92 17.62 -0.47
C HIS A 33 -2.84 16.41 -0.30
N LYS A 34 -4.14 16.66 -0.41
CA LYS A 34 -5.18 15.63 -0.29
C LYS A 34 -5.18 14.66 -1.47
N PHE A 35 -6.00 13.62 -1.36
CA PHE A 35 -6.28 12.69 -2.44
C PHE A 35 -6.61 13.42 -3.76
N PRO A 36 -6.04 13.01 -4.91
CA PRO A 36 -5.17 11.85 -5.11
C PRO A 36 -3.66 12.16 -5.16
N ALA A 37 -3.15 13.24 -4.53
CA ALA A 37 -1.78 13.72 -4.69
C ALA A 37 -0.70 12.64 -4.42
N ALA A 38 -0.82 11.89 -3.31
CA ALA A 38 0.12 10.81 -2.97
C ALA A 38 0.16 9.71 -4.04
N ILE A 39 -0.99 9.40 -4.66
CA ILE A 39 -1.08 8.43 -5.75
C ILE A 39 -0.35 8.94 -6.99
N THR A 40 -0.57 10.21 -7.34
CA THR A 40 0.10 10.84 -8.48
C THR A 40 1.61 10.80 -8.31
N ASP A 41 2.11 11.22 -7.14
CA ASP A 41 3.56 11.20 -6.86
C ASP A 41 4.13 9.78 -6.91
N THR A 42 3.39 8.79 -6.40
CA THR A 42 3.79 7.37 -6.45
C THR A 42 3.91 6.90 -7.89
N ILE A 43 2.92 7.18 -8.73
CA ILE A 43 2.89 6.80 -10.15
C ILE A 43 4.01 7.46 -10.93
N ASP A 44 4.20 8.76 -10.74
CA ASP A 44 5.25 9.53 -11.39
C ASP A 44 6.62 8.99 -10.98
N SER A 45 6.81 8.70 -9.69
CA SER A 45 8.06 8.13 -9.17
C SER A 45 8.36 6.75 -9.77
N ILE A 46 7.39 5.84 -9.82
CA ILE A 46 7.56 4.51 -10.43
C ILE A 46 7.95 4.65 -11.90
N THR A 47 7.25 5.52 -12.61
CA THR A 47 7.48 5.75 -14.04
C THR A 47 8.88 6.32 -14.28
N GLU A 48 9.27 7.33 -13.53
CA GLU A 48 10.59 7.96 -13.63
C GLU A 48 11.72 6.99 -13.28
N ILE A 49 11.59 6.25 -12.17
CA ILE A 49 12.59 5.29 -11.71
C ILE A 49 12.81 4.20 -12.75
N ILE A 50 11.75 3.64 -13.33
CA ILE A 50 11.87 2.58 -14.34
C ILE A 50 12.40 3.14 -15.66
N SER A 51 12.02 4.36 -16.05
CA SER A 51 12.55 4.99 -17.27
C SER A 51 14.05 5.26 -17.19
N ARG A 52 14.59 5.41 -15.97
CA ARG A 52 16.01 5.66 -15.68
C ARG A 52 16.70 4.45 -15.04
N ALA A 53 16.22 3.24 -15.34
CA ALA A 53 16.72 2.00 -14.74
C ALA A 53 18.25 1.83 -14.86
N ASP A 54 18.83 2.19 -16.01
CA ASP A 54 20.28 2.12 -16.24
C ASP A 54 21.06 3.08 -15.34
N GLU A 55 20.54 4.29 -15.12
CA GLU A 55 21.16 5.30 -14.25
C GLU A 55 21.18 4.84 -12.79
N PHE A 56 20.08 4.24 -12.33
CA PHE A 56 19.96 3.70 -10.97
C PHE A 56 20.55 2.30 -10.82
N ASN A 57 21.08 1.71 -11.89
CA ASN A 57 21.62 0.34 -11.92
C ASN A 57 20.61 -0.69 -11.36
N ILE A 58 19.36 -0.61 -11.81
CA ILE A 58 18.28 -1.52 -11.43
C ILE A 58 17.83 -2.37 -12.64
N ASP A 59 17.40 -3.58 -12.34
CA ASP A 59 16.78 -4.46 -13.34
C ASP A 59 15.28 -4.11 -13.44
N GLN A 60 14.88 -3.42 -14.52
CA GLN A 60 13.49 -3.05 -14.78
C GLN A 60 12.52 -4.25 -14.83
N ASN A 61 13.05 -5.49 -14.99
CA ASN A 61 12.25 -6.72 -14.97
C ASN A 61 12.10 -7.31 -13.56
N LYS A 62 12.58 -6.63 -12.52
CA LYS A 62 12.53 -7.10 -11.13
C LYS A 62 12.04 -6.01 -10.16
N VAL A 63 11.24 -5.09 -10.63
CA VAL A 63 10.68 -4.02 -9.80
C VAL A 63 9.53 -4.55 -8.96
N ILE A 64 9.61 -4.35 -7.65
CA ILE A 64 8.59 -4.73 -6.66
C ILE A 64 8.15 -3.48 -5.92
N LEU A 65 6.85 -3.28 -5.77
CA LEU A 65 6.31 -2.23 -4.93
C LEU A 65 6.16 -2.75 -3.50
N CYS A 66 6.62 -1.97 -2.53
CA CYS A 66 6.53 -2.33 -1.12
C CYS A 66 6.01 -1.12 -0.33
N GLY A 67 5.09 -1.36 0.61
CA GLY A 67 4.61 -0.30 1.48
C GLY A 67 3.88 -0.84 2.70
N ASP A 68 3.90 -0.04 3.76
CA ASP A 68 3.20 -0.30 5.01
C ASP A 68 2.01 0.66 5.15
N SER A 69 0.93 0.21 5.76
CA SER A 69 -0.25 1.02 6.06
C SER A 69 -0.78 1.75 4.82
N ALA A 70 -0.81 3.09 4.82
CA ALA A 70 -1.14 3.92 3.66
C ALA A 70 -0.21 3.63 2.45
N GLY A 71 1.09 3.42 2.69
CA GLY A 71 2.04 3.02 1.65
C GLY A 71 1.68 1.67 1.01
N GLY A 72 1.10 0.76 1.78
CA GLY A 72 0.55 -0.51 1.27
C GLY A 72 -0.61 -0.29 0.29
N ALA A 73 -1.49 0.69 0.57
CA ALA A 73 -2.54 1.08 -0.37
C ALA A 73 -1.96 1.66 -1.67
N LEU A 74 -0.96 2.56 -1.56
CA LEU A 74 -0.28 3.14 -2.72
C LEU A 74 0.41 2.07 -3.57
N ALA A 75 1.07 1.09 -2.94
CA ALA A 75 1.67 -0.05 -3.63
C ALA A 75 0.62 -0.91 -4.37
N ALA A 76 -0.52 -1.16 -3.74
CA ALA A 76 -1.63 -1.89 -4.36
C ALA A 76 -2.20 -1.15 -5.57
N VAL A 77 -2.46 0.16 -5.45
CA VAL A 77 -2.92 1.01 -6.56
C VAL A 77 -1.91 1.03 -7.71
N GLY A 78 -0.63 1.26 -7.40
CA GLY A 78 0.44 1.25 -8.42
C GLY A 78 0.51 -0.10 -9.16
N THR A 79 0.33 -1.21 -8.44
CA THR A 79 0.33 -2.55 -9.03
C THR A 79 -0.88 -2.78 -9.96
N ILE A 80 -2.07 -2.31 -9.58
CA ILE A 80 -3.28 -2.35 -10.42
C ILE A 80 -3.06 -1.51 -11.69
N MET A 81 -2.54 -0.29 -11.55
CA MET A 81 -2.28 0.58 -12.70
C MET A 81 -1.20 0.02 -13.64
N SER A 82 -0.21 -0.69 -13.11
CA SER A 82 0.79 -1.40 -13.91
C SER A 82 0.16 -2.56 -14.69
N ARG A 83 -0.73 -3.36 -14.08
CA ARG A 83 -1.50 -4.39 -14.77
C ARG A 83 -2.32 -3.80 -15.93
N ASP A 84 -2.92 -2.64 -15.72
CA ASP A 84 -3.73 -1.92 -16.71
C ASP A 84 -2.89 -1.19 -17.76
N LYS A 85 -1.55 -1.31 -17.69
CA LYS A 85 -0.59 -0.67 -18.61
C LYS A 85 -0.64 0.87 -18.60
N LEU A 86 -1.09 1.45 -17.50
CA LEU A 86 -1.09 2.90 -17.29
C LEU A 86 0.29 3.41 -16.85
N ILE A 87 1.10 2.52 -16.27
CA ILE A 87 2.49 2.76 -15.89
C ILE A 87 3.35 1.56 -16.30
N PRO A 88 4.69 1.66 -16.25
CA PRO A 88 5.58 0.54 -16.54
C PRO A 88 5.30 -0.69 -15.67
N LYS A 89 5.68 -1.87 -16.19
CA LYS A 89 5.41 -3.14 -15.54
C LYS A 89 6.13 -3.28 -14.21
N VAL A 90 5.40 -3.64 -13.15
CA VAL A 90 5.93 -4.13 -11.88
C VAL A 90 5.75 -5.64 -11.75
N HIS A 91 6.59 -6.30 -10.95
CA HIS A 91 6.74 -7.75 -10.95
C HIS A 91 6.31 -8.41 -9.62
N GLY A 92 5.90 -7.63 -8.64
CA GLY A 92 5.38 -8.07 -7.37
C GLY A 92 4.95 -6.92 -6.49
N GLN A 93 4.24 -7.25 -5.41
CA GLN A 93 3.92 -6.29 -4.36
C GLN A 93 4.06 -6.92 -2.98
N ILE A 94 4.52 -6.11 -2.04
CA ILE A 94 4.64 -6.45 -0.62
C ILE A 94 3.86 -5.43 0.19
N LEU A 95 2.82 -5.89 0.86
CA LEU A 95 1.87 -5.06 1.59
C LEU A 95 1.94 -5.39 3.08
N VAL A 96 2.34 -4.42 3.89
CA VAL A 96 2.49 -4.60 5.33
C VAL A 96 1.33 -3.89 6.04
N TYR A 97 0.46 -4.63 6.72
CA TYR A 97 -0.78 -4.13 7.34
C TYR A 97 -1.47 -3.03 6.49
N PRO A 98 -1.78 -3.29 5.20
CA PRO A 98 -2.15 -2.25 4.26
C PRO A 98 -3.53 -1.66 4.59
N TRP A 99 -3.69 -0.33 4.48
CA TRP A 99 -4.98 0.34 4.56
C TRP A 99 -5.66 0.39 3.19
N VAL A 100 -6.44 -0.64 2.87
CA VAL A 100 -7.02 -0.85 1.52
C VAL A 100 -8.53 -0.59 1.42
N ASP A 101 -9.17 -0.14 2.50
CA ASP A 101 -10.62 0.11 2.56
C ASP A 101 -10.93 1.37 3.40
N MET A 102 -11.08 2.51 2.73
CA MET A 102 -11.43 3.78 3.39
C MET A 102 -12.87 3.85 3.91
N THR A 103 -13.71 2.83 3.64
CA THR A 103 -15.10 2.81 4.12
C THR A 103 -15.21 2.50 5.60
N MET A 104 -14.15 1.98 6.20
CA MET A 104 -14.05 1.66 7.63
C MET A 104 -15.19 0.76 8.16
N CYS A 105 -15.76 -0.10 7.29
CA CYS A 105 -16.92 -0.92 7.62
C CYS A 105 -16.58 -2.29 8.21
N ARG A 106 -15.29 -2.57 8.49
CA ARG A 106 -14.84 -3.86 9.00
C ARG A 106 -14.95 -3.95 10.52
N ARG A 107 -15.16 -5.18 11.05
CA ARG A 107 -15.32 -5.39 12.49
C ARG A 107 -14.05 -5.06 13.28
N SER A 108 -12.87 -5.30 12.68
CA SER A 108 -11.60 -4.97 13.32
C SER A 108 -11.42 -3.47 13.60
N MET A 109 -12.19 -2.58 12.93
CA MET A 109 -12.21 -1.16 13.25
C MET A 109 -12.67 -0.86 14.70
N ASP A 110 -13.36 -1.79 15.34
CA ASP A 110 -13.79 -1.67 16.73
C ASP A 110 -12.75 -2.23 17.74
N ILE A 111 -11.58 -2.69 17.26
CA ILE A 111 -10.45 -3.03 18.13
C ILE A 111 -9.92 -1.74 18.75
N ASP A 112 -10.08 -1.63 20.06
CA ASP A 112 -9.62 -0.48 20.86
C ASP A 112 -8.98 -1.02 22.14
N LEU A 113 -7.69 -1.27 22.10
CA LEU A 113 -6.90 -1.73 23.23
C LEU A 113 -6.12 -0.56 23.83
N GLU A 114 -6.07 -0.51 25.15
CA GLU A 114 -5.31 0.51 25.87
C GLU A 114 -3.83 0.51 25.46
N GLY A 115 -3.31 1.68 25.11
CA GLY A 115 -1.92 1.85 24.68
C GLY A 115 -1.68 1.67 23.17
N MET A 116 -2.69 1.34 22.37
CA MET A 116 -2.55 1.29 20.92
C MET A 116 -2.44 2.70 20.31
N ILE A 117 -1.50 2.83 19.37
CA ILE A 117 -1.30 4.08 18.61
C ILE A 117 -2.44 4.28 17.60
N LEU A 118 -2.91 3.18 16.98
CA LEU A 118 -3.93 3.21 15.95
C LEU A 118 -5.25 2.67 16.50
N ASN A 119 -6.28 3.47 16.42
CA ASN A 119 -7.68 3.11 16.74
C ASN A 119 -8.62 3.77 15.73
N LYS A 120 -9.91 3.45 15.79
CA LYS A 120 -10.92 3.97 14.86
C LYS A 120 -10.91 5.50 14.75
N LYS A 121 -10.83 6.22 15.87
CA LYS A 121 -10.82 7.69 15.87
C LYS A 121 -9.61 8.26 15.15
N THR A 122 -8.45 7.62 15.31
CA THR A 122 -7.21 8.02 14.63
C THR A 122 -7.33 7.75 13.12
N ILE A 123 -7.95 6.63 12.73
CA ILE A 123 -8.20 6.28 11.32
C ILE A 123 -9.19 7.27 10.69
N GLU A 124 -10.29 7.57 11.36
CA GLU A 124 -11.27 8.59 10.93
C GLU A 124 -10.59 9.97 10.75
N TYR A 125 -9.76 10.38 11.71
CA TYR A 125 -8.98 11.61 11.62
C TYR A 125 -8.08 11.64 10.37
N PHE A 126 -7.39 10.54 10.06
CA PHE A 126 -6.55 10.46 8.87
C PHE A 126 -7.38 10.49 7.57
N ALA A 127 -8.52 9.80 7.53
CA ALA A 127 -9.40 9.80 6.38
C ALA A 127 -9.95 11.21 6.07
N ASP A 128 -10.38 11.94 7.09
CA ASP A 128 -10.89 13.32 6.96
C ASP A 128 -9.84 14.30 6.45
N HIS A 129 -8.58 14.06 6.81
CA HIS A 129 -7.46 14.88 6.32
C HIS A 129 -7.04 14.49 4.90
N TYR A 130 -7.14 13.21 4.55
CA TYR A 130 -6.70 12.68 3.25
C TYR A 130 -7.71 12.91 2.13
N LEU A 131 -9.00 12.66 2.38
CA LEU A 131 -10.06 12.77 1.38
C LEU A 131 -10.60 14.20 1.27
N ASN A 132 -11.09 14.58 0.09
CA ASN A 132 -11.77 15.85 -0.13
C ASN A 132 -13.26 15.76 0.20
N SER A 133 -13.85 14.57 0.03
CA SER A 133 -15.26 14.31 0.34
C SER A 133 -15.47 12.83 0.73
N TYR A 134 -16.61 12.57 1.35
CA TYR A 134 -16.99 11.21 1.77
C TYR A 134 -17.15 10.24 0.59
N GLU A 135 -17.58 10.74 -0.57
CA GLU A 135 -17.79 9.94 -1.77
C GLU A 135 -16.48 9.34 -2.31
N GLU A 136 -15.33 9.97 -2.03
CA GLU A 136 -14.03 9.45 -2.44
C GLU A 136 -13.62 8.17 -1.71
N GLN A 137 -14.26 7.83 -0.58
CA GLN A 137 -13.99 6.58 0.14
C GLN A 137 -14.22 5.34 -0.72
N VAL A 138 -15.14 5.40 -1.69
CA VAL A 138 -15.43 4.27 -2.59
C VAL A 138 -14.67 4.35 -3.92
N ASP A 139 -13.86 5.38 -4.13
CA ASP A 139 -12.92 5.39 -5.25
C ASP A 139 -11.88 4.27 -5.05
N TRP A 140 -11.73 3.39 -6.04
CA TRP A 140 -10.80 2.26 -5.93
C TRP A 140 -9.34 2.68 -5.73
N ARG A 141 -8.98 3.92 -6.08
CA ARG A 141 -7.65 4.47 -5.84
C ARG A 141 -7.44 4.85 -4.37
N ALA A 142 -8.50 5.19 -3.65
CA ALA A 142 -8.49 5.39 -2.21
C ALA A 142 -8.69 4.05 -1.47
N SER A 143 -9.51 3.17 -2.04
CA SER A 143 -9.86 1.85 -1.48
C SER A 143 -9.58 0.73 -2.49
N PRO A 144 -8.33 0.31 -2.68
CA PRO A 144 -7.99 -0.73 -3.66
C PRO A 144 -8.70 -2.07 -3.43
N LEU A 145 -9.18 -2.33 -2.23
CA LEU A 145 -10.08 -3.46 -1.96
C LEU A 145 -11.35 -3.41 -2.81
N LEU A 146 -11.84 -2.24 -3.22
CA LEU A 146 -13.08 -2.08 -3.98
C LEU A 146 -12.88 -2.12 -5.50
N THR A 147 -11.66 -2.32 -5.98
CA THR A 147 -11.37 -2.45 -7.42
C THR A 147 -12.25 -3.54 -8.05
N PRO A 148 -13.01 -3.26 -9.12
CA PRO A 148 -13.95 -4.23 -9.70
C PRO A 148 -13.26 -5.51 -10.19
N ASP A 149 -12.12 -5.39 -10.86
CA ASP A 149 -11.32 -6.49 -11.38
C ASP A 149 -9.91 -6.49 -10.79
N LEU A 150 -9.58 -7.56 -10.06
CA LEU A 150 -8.25 -7.79 -9.49
C LEU A 150 -7.51 -8.94 -10.20
N SER A 151 -7.93 -9.36 -11.39
CA SER A 151 -7.25 -10.43 -12.12
C SER A 151 -5.87 -10.03 -12.64
N ASN A 152 -5.02 -11.02 -12.92
CA ASN A 152 -3.71 -10.86 -13.56
C ASN A 152 -2.74 -9.90 -12.85
N LEU A 153 -2.86 -9.76 -11.54
CA LEU A 153 -1.88 -9.05 -10.72
C LEU A 153 -0.65 -9.94 -10.47
N PRO A 154 0.53 -9.35 -10.29
CA PRO A 154 1.74 -10.11 -9.98
C PRO A 154 1.68 -10.74 -8.58
N PRO A 155 2.62 -11.64 -8.24
CA PRO A 155 2.70 -12.23 -6.91
C PRO A 155 2.61 -11.19 -5.81
N THR A 156 1.75 -11.47 -4.82
CA THR A 156 1.41 -10.55 -3.73
C THR A 156 1.78 -11.17 -2.39
N TYR A 157 2.55 -10.44 -1.59
CA TYR A 157 2.87 -10.79 -0.22
C TYR A 157 2.17 -9.83 0.72
N ILE A 158 1.35 -10.34 1.64
CA ILE A 158 0.62 -9.52 2.63
C ILE A 158 1.03 -9.97 4.03
N PHE A 159 1.45 -9.01 4.84
CA PHE A 159 1.74 -9.20 6.26
C PHE A 159 0.70 -8.45 7.08
N GLY A 160 -0.07 -9.17 7.90
CA GLY A 160 -1.08 -8.59 8.79
C GLY A 160 -0.61 -8.57 10.24
N ALA A 161 -1.10 -7.62 11.02
CA ALA A 161 -0.94 -7.56 12.47
C ALA A 161 -2.28 -7.91 13.13
N GLY A 162 -2.29 -8.87 14.07
CA GLY A 162 -3.54 -9.43 14.63
C GLY A 162 -4.29 -8.47 15.53
N LEU A 163 -3.58 -7.56 16.20
CA LEU A 163 -4.15 -6.54 17.07
C LEU A 163 -4.27 -5.17 16.38
N ASP A 164 -4.60 -5.15 15.08
CA ASP A 164 -4.65 -3.97 14.24
C ASP A 164 -6.08 -3.75 13.72
N PRO A 165 -6.64 -2.54 13.82
CA PRO A 165 -7.92 -2.21 13.19
C PRO A 165 -7.99 -2.52 11.68
N LEU A 166 -6.85 -2.55 10.99
CA LEU A 166 -6.77 -2.83 9.55
C LEU A 166 -6.70 -4.33 9.21
N VAL A 167 -6.69 -5.23 10.20
CA VAL A 167 -6.45 -6.67 9.95
C VAL A 167 -7.52 -7.30 9.06
N ASP A 168 -8.79 -6.97 9.26
CA ASP A 168 -9.90 -7.55 8.47
C ASP A 168 -9.88 -7.12 7.00
N GLU A 169 -9.46 -5.90 6.70
CA GLU A 169 -9.38 -5.44 5.31
C GLU A 169 -8.19 -6.05 4.57
N GLY A 170 -7.07 -6.25 5.24
CA GLY A 170 -5.93 -7.00 4.70
C GLY A 170 -6.32 -8.45 4.35
N ASP A 171 -7.06 -9.13 5.25
CA ASP A 171 -7.61 -10.47 5.00
C ASP A 171 -8.65 -10.47 3.87
N ALA A 172 -9.53 -9.46 3.82
CA ALA A 172 -10.51 -9.32 2.75
C ALA A 172 -9.84 -9.09 1.38
N TYR A 173 -8.78 -8.29 1.34
CA TYR A 173 -8.01 -8.05 0.11
C TYR A 173 -7.33 -9.34 -0.37
N LYS A 174 -6.69 -10.09 0.54
CA LYS A 174 -6.16 -11.42 0.25
C LYS A 174 -7.22 -12.33 -0.39
N ARG A 175 -8.42 -12.43 0.24
CA ARG A 175 -9.49 -13.31 -0.27
C ARG A 175 -9.95 -12.89 -1.67
N ARG A 176 -10.08 -11.58 -1.91
CA ARG A 176 -10.43 -11.09 -3.24
C ARG A 176 -9.36 -11.40 -4.28
N LEU A 177 -8.09 -11.17 -3.98
CA LEU A 177 -6.97 -11.50 -4.87
C LEU A 177 -6.98 -12.99 -5.24
N LEU A 178 -7.14 -13.88 -4.25
CA LEU A 178 -7.24 -15.33 -4.47
C LEU A 178 -8.46 -15.70 -5.34
N SER A 179 -9.61 -15.06 -5.12
CA SER A 179 -10.83 -15.33 -5.91
C SER A 179 -10.69 -14.93 -7.39
N PHE A 180 -9.79 -14.02 -7.70
CA PHE A 180 -9.40 -13.63 -9.06
C PHE A 180 -8.24 -14.47 -9.63
N GLY A 181 -7.79 -15.50 -8.91
CA GLY A 181 -6.77 -16.45 -9.38
C GLY A 181 -5.33 -15.97 -9.24
N ASN A 182 -5.08 -14.93 -8.44
CA ASN A 182 -3.71 -14.44 -8.24
C ASN A 182 -2.94 -15.30 -7.24
N GLU A 183 -1.61 -15.28 -7.35
CA GLU A 183 -0.68 -15.84 -6.36
C GLU A 183 -0.58 -14.92 -5.16
N VAL A 184 -0.98 -15.41 -3.96
CA VAL A 184 -0.97 -14.62 -2.73
C VAL A 184 -0.33 -15.39 -1.59
N HIS A 185 0.65 -14.77 -0.95
CA HIS A 185 1.28 -15.25 0.28
C HIS A 185 0.84 -14.34 1.43
N TYR A 186 0.20 -14.91 2.43
CA TYR A 186 -0.30 -14.14 3.58
C TYR A 186 0.30 -14.66 4.88
N ARG A 187 0.79 -13.75 5.70
CA ARG A 187 1.25 -14.07 7.05
C ARG A 187 0.63 -13.10 8.05
N LEU A 188 -0.08 -13.65 9.04
CA LEU A 188 -0.58 -12.92 10.19
C LEU A 188 0.39 -13.04 11.36
N PHE A 189 0.72 -11.92 11.98
CA PHE A 189 1.42 -11.86 13.25
C PHE A 189 0.38 -11.59 14.34
N GLU A 190 0.15 -12.55 15.20
CA GLU A 190 -0.98 -12.53 16.15
C GLU A 190 -0.77 -11.56 17.33
N GLY A 191 0.44 -11.09 17.60
CA GLY A 191 0.81 -10.19 18.69
C GLY A 191 1.78 -10.81 19.68
#